data_c0221e92109625dee71be2d25d9323ff
#
_entry.id   c0221e92109625dee71be2d25d9323ff
#
_cell.length_a   1.000
_cell.length_b   1.000
_cell.length_c   1.000
_cell.angle_alpha   90.00
_cell.angle_beta   90.00
_cell.angle_gamma   90.00
#
_symmetry.space_group_name_H-M   'P 1'
#
loop_
_entity.id
_entity.type
_entity.pdbx_description
1 polymer ?
#
loop_
_entity_poly.entity_id
_entity_poly.type
_entity_poly.pdbx_seq_one_letter_code
_entity_poly.pdbx_strand_id
1 'polypeptide(L)'
;MTSSPHGPRRVNSVDQGPGLVHQLSSSDEKIALFRSLFRGREDVYPRRFESRKTGKSGYAPACANEWVRGICEKPRVKCAECPNRRFLPVTDEVIRWHLTGRDDAGQLFVAGVYPMLLDETCFFLAVDFDKSGWLEDSTAFIETCRRMDLSAALERSRSGRGGHVWLFFEEAVPAALARKLGSYILTETMERRPDIGFDSYDRFFPNQDTLPHGGFGNLVALPLQKQRRGDGNSVFLDDQGLPHSDQWAFLSTILRIRRGHLEDVVREADRRGRVLGVNLPLAEDDDPAPWTAPPSRRRKELPVAGDLPQSLDLVLGNEIYIGKADLAPGLRNRLLRVAAFQNPEFYKAQAMRLSTYDKPRIIGCAEEYSHHIGLPRGCLADVRQVLTDLNIRSVIRDERDNGRPLHPTFHGQLRPEQKLAADAMLKHETGVLSATTAFGKTVVAAWLIA
;
A
#
# COMPACT_ATOMS: atom_id res chain seq x y z
N MET A 1 10.71 80.67 -15.31
CA MET A 1 11.49 79.98 -14.30
C MET A 1 10.50 79.37 -13.33
N THR A 2 10.01 78.19 -13.62
CA THR A 2 8.99 77.56 -12.77
C THR A 2 9.35 76.08 -12.68
N SER A 3 9.78 75.68 -11.52
CA SER A 3 10.02 74.31 -11.12
C SER A 3 8.74 73.60 -10.69
N SER A 4 8.40 72.50 -11.38
CA SER A 4 7.30 71.60 -10.97
C SER A 4 7.78 70.62 -9.93
N PRO A 5 6.95 70.24 -8.92
CA PRO A 5 7.31 69.24 -7.95
C PRO A 5 6.92 67.83 -8.43
N HIS A 6 7.84 66.87 -8.33
CA HIS A 6 7.59 65.46 -8.54
C HIS A 6 6.73 64.90 -7.42
N GLY A 7 5.54 64.37 -7.72
CA GLY A 7 4.73 63.61 -6.84
C GLY A 7 5.33 62.23 -6.51
N PRO A 8 4.99 61.62 -5.35
CA PRO A 8 5.58 60.34 -4.94
C PRO A 8 5.07 59.21 -5.82
N ARG A 9 6.01 58.40 -6.37
CA ARG A 9 5.72 57.16 -7.06
C ARG A 9 4.99 56.20 -6.06
N ARG A 10 3.81 55.73 -6.45
CA ARG A 10 3.17 54.60 -5.81
C ARG A 10 4.08 53.38 -5.96
N VAL A 11 4.56 52.86 -4.83
CA VAL A 11 5.20 51.56 -4.73
C VAL A 11 4.09 50.52 -4.98
N ASN A 12 4.22 49.78 -6.09
CA ASN A 12 3.35 48.65 -6.36
C ASN A 12 3.45 47.66 -5.17
N SER A 13 2.32 47.33 -4.61
CA SER A 13 2.17 46.25 -3.63
C SER A 13 2.75 44.96 -4.24
N VAL A 14 3.87 44.51 -3.70
CA VAL A 14 4.38 43.16 -3.90
C VAL A 14 3.25 42.24 -3.43
N ASP A 15 2.81 41.39 -4.33
CA ASP A 15 1.85 40.33 -4.04
C ASP A 15 2.46 39.47 -2.93
N GLN A 16 2.00 39.70 -1.69
CA GLN A 16 2.38 38.87 -0.55
C GLN A 16 1.69 37.54 -0.79
N GLY A 17 2.45 36.50 -1.11
CA GLY A 17 1.95 35.13 -1.15
C GLY A 17 1.14 34.83 0.13
N PRO A 18 0.21 33.87 0.11
CA PRO A 18 -0.73 33.64 1.21
C PRO A 18 0.04 33.54 2.53
N GLY A 19 -0.31 34.44 3.49
CA GLY A 19 0.30 34.49 4.81
C GLY A 19 0.23 33.14 5.51
N LEU A 20 1.23 32.82 6.33
CA LEU A 20 1.31 31.55 7.08
C LEU A 20 0.06 31.40 7.96
N VAL A 21 -0.75 30.37 7.71
CA VAL A 21 -1.91 30.06 8.54
C VAL A 21 -1.44 29.42 9.85
N HIS A 22 -1.93 29.91 11.00
CA HIS A 22 -1.54 29.45 12.32
C HIS A 22 -2.76 29.34 13.25
N GLN A 23 -2.57 28.93 14.51
CA GLN A 23 -3.69 28.68 15.43
C GLN A 23 -4.59 29.90 15.66
N LEU A 24 -4.10 31.14 15.51
CA LEU A 24 -4.88 32.37 15.66
C LEU A 24 -5.50 32.89 14.36
N SER A 25 -5.20 32.28 13.22
CA SER A 25 -5.82 32.60 11.92
C SER A 25 -7.33 32.34 11.95
N SER A 26 -8.06 33.00 11.05
CA SER A 26 -9.51 32.86 10.92
C SER A 26 -9.94 31.42 10.60
N SER A 27 -11.20 31.09 10.86
CA SER A 27 -11.76 29.78 10.50
C SER A 27 -11.72 29.56 9.00
N ASP A 28 -11.96 30.59 8.20
CA ASP A 28 -12.01 30.49 6.75
C ASP A 28 -10.62 30.23 6.15
N GLU A 29 -9.56 30.89 6.65
CA GLU A 29 -8.17 30.61 6.27
C GLU A 29 -7.78 29.17 6.60
N LYS A 30 -8.15 28.67 7.78
CA LYS A 30 -7.91 27.29 8.18
C LYS A 30 -8.65 26.28 7.28
N ILE A 31 -9.90 26.56 6.96
CA ILE A 31 -10.72 25.71 6.05
C ILE A 31 -10.11 25.71 4.65
N ALA A 32 -9.71 26.89 4.14
CA ALA A 32 -9.09 27.01 2.83
C ALA A 32 -7.77 26.22 2.74
N LEU A 33 -6.88 26.35 3.74
CA LEU A 33 -5.67 25.56 3.84
C LEU A 33 -5.98 24.06 3.89
N PHE A 34 -6.90 23.65 4.76
CA PHE A 34 -7.28 22.27 4.94
C PHE A 34 -7.81 21.65 3.64
N ARG A 35 -8.76 22.33 2.97
CA ARG A 35 -9.28 21.89 1.67
C ARG A 35 -8.22 21.83 0.59
N SER A 36 -7.23 22.71 0.64
CA SER A 36 -6.15 22.72 -0.35
C SER A 36 -5.20 21.53 -0.24
N LEU A 37 -5.05 20.95 0.97
CA LEU A 37 -4.20 19.79 1.24
C LEU A 37 -4.98 18.47 1.06
N PHE A 38 -6.13 18.34 1.72
CA PHE A 38 -6.90 17.10 1.76
C PHE A 38 -7.94 17.03 0.64
N ARG A 39 -7.53 17.38 -0.59
CA ARG A 39 -8.39 17.35 -1.78
C ARG A 39 -8.66 15.92 -2.23
N GLY A 40 -9.93 15.58 -2.37
CA GLY A 40 -10.40 14.35 -2.95
C GLY A 40 -11.67 14.62 -3.75
N ARG A 41 -12.56 13.62 -3.85
CA ARG A 41 -13.87 13.83 -4.48
C ARG A 41 -14.63 14.95 -3.79
N GLU A 42 -15.15 15.88 -4.58
CA GLU A 42 -15.92 17.03 -4.09
C GLU A 42 -17.43 16.80 -4.16
N ASP A 43 -17.87 15.83 -4.96
CA ASP A 43 -19.29 15.50 -5.18
C ASP A 43 -19.87 14.62 -4.07
N VAL A 44 -19.01 13.99 -3.25
CA VAL A 44 -19.41 13.10 -2.18
C VAL A 44 -18.32 12.99 -1.12
N TYR A 45 -18.69 12.87 0.13
CA TYR A 45 -17.76 12.57 1.24
C TYR A 45 -18.23 11.38 2.06
N PRO A 46 -17.31 10.59 2.66
CA PRO A 46 -17.68 9.57 3.62
C PRO A 46 -17.97 10.21 4.98
N ARG A 47 -19.15 9.95 5.52
CA ARG A 47 -19.55 10.35 6.88
C ARG A 47 -19.44 9.15 7.81
N ARG A 48 -18.82 9.33 8.98
CA ARG A 48 -18.76 8.31 10.02
C ARG A 48 -20.13 8.12 10.68
N PHE A 49 -20.49 6.86 10.87
CA PHE A 49 -21.67 6.50 11.65
C PHE A 49 -21.30 5.52 12.78
N GLU A 50 -22.17 5.44 13.76
CA GLU A 50 -22.11 4.44 14.82
C GLU A 50 -23.48 3.81 14.99
N SER A 51 -23.54 2.49 14.87
CA SER A 51 -24.80 1.76 14.99
C SER A 51 -25.21 1.63 16.44
N ARG A 52 -26.31 2.24 16.83
CA ARG A 52 -26.87 2.12 18.18
C ARG A 52 -27.24 0.69 18.57
N LYS A 53 -27.54 -0.18 17.58
CA LYS A 53 -27.94 -1.58 17.82
C LYS A 53 -26.73 -2.50 18.05
N THR A 54 -25.62 -2.28 17.36
CA THR A 54 -24.48 -3.21 17.35
C THR A 54 -23.20 -2.61 17.92
N GLY A 55 -23.16 -1.31 18.22
CA GLY A 55 -21.94 -0.58 18.61
C GLY A 55 -20.90 -0.47 17.50
N LYS A 56 -21.12 -1.10 16.34
CA LYS A 56 -20.19 -1.02 15.21
C LYS A 56 -20.19 0.36 14.60
N SER A 57 -19.00 0.87 14.33
CA SER A 57 -18.80 2.13 13.61
C SER A 57 -18.19 1.87 12.24
N GLY A 58 -18.47 2.78 11.30
CA GLY A 58 -17.97 2.71 9.94
C GLY A 58 -18.17 4.04 9.22
N TYR A 59 -17.89 4.05 7.93
CA TYR A 59 -18.14 5.19 7.05
C TYR A 59 -19.12 4.80 5.95
N ALA A 60 -19.98 5.74 5.59
CA ALA A 60 -20.88 5.61 4.45
C ALA A 60 -20.85 6.92 3.63
N PRO A 61 -21.06 6.86 2.31
CA PRO A 61 -21.19 8.08 1.51
C PRO A 61 -22.37 8.91 2.01
N ALA A 62 -22.13 10.20 2.25
CA ALA A 62 -23.19 11.12 2.69
C ALA A 62 -24.22 11.28 1.58
N CYS A 63 -25.50 11.06 1.91
CA CYS A 63 -26.59 11.05 0.95
C CYS A 63 -27.84 11.72 1.56
N ALA A 64 -28.46 12.64 0.80
CA ALA A 64 -29.68 13.32 1.24
C ALA A 64 -30.87 12.36 1.42
N ASN A 65 -30.85 11.22 0.74
CA ASN A 65 -31.89 10.20 0.84
C ASN A 65 -31.55 9.08 1.86
N GLU A 66 -30.48 9.26 2.65
CA GLU A 66 -30.05 8.22 3.61
C GLU A 66 -31.15 7.93 4.64
N TRP A 67 -31.53 6.66 4.77
CA TRP A 67 -32.58 6.17 5.66
C TRP A 67 -34.01 6.75 5.41
N VAL A 68 -34.23 7.46 4.30
CA VAL A 68 -35.59 7.91 3.94
C VAL A 68 -36.44 6.70 3.59
N ARG A 69 -37.53 6.50 4.33
CA ARG A 69 -38.43 5.35 4.17
C ARG A 69 -39.05 5.33 2.77
N GLY A 70 -39.01 4.18 2.11
CA GLY A 70 -39.53 4.00 0.77
C GLY A 70 -38.61 4.47 -0.38
N ILE A 71 -37.46 5.12 -0.04
CA ILE A 71 -36.47 5.59 -1.00
C ILE A 71 -35.14 4.90 -0.80
N CYS A 72 -34.64 4.85 0.45
CA CYS A 72 -33.36 4.23 0.79
C CYS A 72 -33.55 2.76 1.12
N GLU A 73 -32.91 1.88 0.38
CA GLU A 73 -33.00 0.42 0.56
C GLU A 73 -31.80 -0.21 1.33
N LYS A 74 -31.04 0.62 2.06
CA LYS A 74 -29.97 0.08 2.93
C LYS A 74 -30.55 -0.90 3.97
N PRO A 75 -29.84 -1.97 4.29
CA PRO A 75 -28.53 -2.43 3.74
C PRO A 75 -28.66 -3.32 2.50
N ARG A 76 -29.86 -3.54 1.97
CA ARG A 76 -30.14 -4.46 0.85
C ARG A 76 -29.45 -4.03 -0.44
N VAL A 77 -29.46 -2.73 -0.74
CA VAL A 77 -28.82 -2.14 -1.92
C VAL A 77 -27.62 -1.31 -1.49
N LYS A 78 -26.47 -1.54 -2.13
CA LYS A 78 -25.25 -0.76 -1.90
C LYS A 78 -25.41 0.66 -2.46
N CYS A 79 -24.82 1.65 -1.78
CA CYS A 79 -24.92 3.06 -2.21
C CYS A 79 -24.36 3.31 -3.63
N ALA A 80 -23.33 2.56 -4.03
CA ALA A 80 -22.76 2.63 -5.38
C ALA A 80 -23.75 2.21 -6.49
N GLU A 81 -24.67 1.31 -6.19
CA GLU A 81 -25.64 0.72 -7.11
C GLU A 81 -27.06 1.35 -6.96
N CYS A 82 -27.24 2.21 -5.94
CA CYS A 82 -28.56 2.75 -5.61
C CYS A 82 -29.06 3.74 -6.69
N PRO A 83 -30.23 3.50 -7.33
CA PRO A 83 -30.78 4.43 -8.32
C PRO A 83 -31.25 5.74 -7.70
N ASN A 84 -31.58 5.73 -6.41
CA ASN A 84 -32.10 6.90 -5.68
C ASN A 84 -30.98 7.66 -4.95
N ARG A 85 -29.70 7.39 -5.25
CA ARG A 85 -28.59 8.07 -4.61
C ARG A 85 -28.61 9.57 -4.91
N ARG A 86 -28.48 10.38 -3.86
CA ARG A 86 -28.36 11.82 -3.95
C ARG A 86 -27.24 12.25 -2.99
N PHE A 87 -26.01 12.13 -3.47
CA PHE A 87 -24.84 12.41 -2.66
C PHE A 87 -24.73 13.89 -2.31
N LEU A 88 -24.11 14.16 -1.17
CA LEU A 88 -23.89 15.51 -0.65
C LEU A 88 -22.43 15.91 -0.96
N PRO A 89 -22.24 17.13 -1.52
CA PRO A 89 -20.92 17.64 -1.85
C PRO A 89 -20.10 18.01 -0.61
N VAL A 90 -18.79 18.11 -0.78
CA VAL A 90 -17.86 18.66 0.23
C VAL A 90 -17.94 20.18 0.18
N THR A 91 -18.51 20.79 1.24
CA THR A 91 -18.60 22.25 1.40
C THR A 91 -17.71 22.73 2.56
N ASP A 92 -17.53 24.02 2.69
CA ASP A 92 -16.80 24.60 3.83
C ASP A 92 -17.50 24.31 5.15
N GLU A 93 -18.85 24.21 5.16
CA GLU A 93 -19.62 23.78 6.32
C GLU A 93 -19.26 22.35 6.74
N VAL A 94 -19.15 21.41 5.81
CA VAL A 94 -18.77 20.01 6.08
C VAL A 94 -17.39 19.96 6.75
N ILE A 95 -16.43 20.75 6.24
CA ILE A 95 -15.11 20.84 6.84
C ILE A 95 -15.17 21.53 8.21
N ARG A 96 -15.96 22.58 8.35
CA ARG A 96 -16.18 23.26 9.65
C ARG A 96 -16.77 22.29 10.68
N TRP A 97 -17.79 21.51 10.33
CA TRP A 97 -18.37 20.49 11.22
C TRP A 97 -17.36 19.44 11.63
N HIS A 98 -16.53 19.00 10.70
CA HIS A 98 -15.45 18.06 11.02
C HIS A 98 -14.44 18.65 12.02
N LEU A 99 -13.95 19.87 11.74
CA LEU A 99 -12.96 20.56 12.56
C LEU A 99 -13.50 21.00 13.94
N THR A 100 -14.79 21.31 14.04
CA THR A 100 -15.49 21.63 15.30
C THR A 100 -16.03 20.39 16.00
N GLY A 101 -16.15 19.27 15.27
CA GLY A 101 -16.58 17.97 15.75
C GLY A 101 -18.09 17.80 15.87
N ARG A 102 -18.89 18.80 15.47
CA ARG A 102 -20.36 18.77 15.51
C ARG A 102 -20.94 19.45 14.28
N ASP A 103 -22.07 18.93 13.79
CA ASP A 103 -22.90 19.58 12.78
C ASP A 103 -23.81 20.66 13.42
N ASP A 104 -24.58 21.36 12.59
CA ASP A 104 -25.47 22.44 13.05
C ASP A 104 -26.61 21.95 13.97
N ALA A 105 -26.95 20.65 13.90
CA ALA A 105 -27.88 20.03 14.84
C ALA A 105 -27.20 19.59 16.16
N GLY A 106 -25.91 19.92 16.35
CA GLY A 106 -25.13 19.56 17.52
C GLY A 106 -24.72 18.10 17.60
N GLN A 107 -24.97 17.32 16.55
CA GLN A 107 -24.59 15.90 16.50
C GLN A 107 -23.11 15.72 16.21
N LEU A 108 -22.52 14.66 16.78
CA LEU A 108 -21.12 14.31 16.50
C LEU A 108 -20.89 14.12 15.00
N PHE A 109 -19.87 14.81 14.49
CA PHE A 109 -19.57 14.81 13.08
C PHE A 109 -18.12 14.45 12.81
N VAL A 110 -17.92 13.48 11.90
CA VAL A 110 -16.62 13.07 11.40
C VAL A 110 -16.76 12.81 9.91
N ALA A 111 -16.00 13.52 9.10
CA ALA A 111 -15.86 13.27 7.68
C ALA A 111 -14.55 12.52 7.39
N GLY A 112 -14.57 11.79 6.29
CA GLY A 112 -13.38 11.32 5.60
C GLY A 112 -13.30 11.93 4.21
N VAL A 113 -12.37 11.43 3.40
CA VAL A 113 -12.19 11.81 2.01
C VAL A 113 -12.03 10.56 1.15
N TYR A 114 -12.60 10.59 -0.05
CA TYR A 114 -12.29 9.65 -1.13
C TYR A 114 -11.16 10.25 -1.96
N PRO A 115 -9.93 9.73 -1.87
CA PRO A 115 -8.76 10.38 -2.50
C PRO A 115 -8.78 10.33 -4.02
N MET A 116 -9.35 9.27 -4.61
CA MET A 116 -9.39 9.09 -6.05
C MET A 116 -10.53 9.87 -6.69
N LEU A 117 -10.19 10.76 -7.63
CA LEU A 117 -11.14 11.54 -8.41
C LEU A 117 -11.79 10.70 -9.51
N LEU A 118 -12.83 11.24 -10.17
CA LEU A 118 -13.56 10.54 -11.25
C LEU A 118 -12.70 10.24 -12.48
N ASP A 119 -11.68 11.03 -12.72
CA ASP A 119 -10.68 10.87 -13.78
C ASP A 119 -9.48 9.99 -13.37
N GLU A 120 -9.59 9.29 -12.21
CA GLU A 120 -8.57 8.39 -11.67
C GLU A 120 -7.27 9.09 -11.27
N THR A 121 -7.35 10.40 -10.97
CA THR A 121 -6.24 11.17 -10.40
C THR A 121 -6.41 11.37 -8.88
N CYS A 122 -5.37 11.87 -8.21
CA CYS A 122 -5.40 12.21 -6.78
C CYS A 122 -4.45 13.38 -6.48
N PHE A 123 -4.73 14.10 -5.38
CA PHE A 123 -3.91 15.24 -4.91
C PHE A 123 -2.96 14.86 -3.77
N PHE A 124 -3.07 13.66 -3.25
CA PHE A 124 -2.19 13.14 -2.21
C PHE A 124 -2.12 11.62 -2.28
N LEU A 125 -1.07 11.09 -1.68
CA LEU A 125 -0.97 9.70 -1.28
C LEU A 125 -0.89 9.65 0.24
N ALA A 126 -1.72 8.84 0.89
CA ALA A 126 -1.57 8.53 2.31
C ALA A 126 -1.23 7.04 2.48
N VAL A 127 -0.41 6.74 3.47
CA VAL A 127 0.02 5.36 3.81
C VAL A 127 -0.36 5.09 5.26
N ASP A 128 -1.09 4.02 5.53
CA ASP A 128 -1.55 3.65 6.87
C ASP A 128 -0.60 2.65 7.52
N PHE A 129 -0.18 2.95 8.75
CA PHE A 129 0.63 2.11 9.63
C PHE A 129 -0.17 1.85 10.92
N ASP A 130 -0.63 0.62 11.15
CA ASP A 130 -1.54 0.26 12.26
C ASP A 130 -1.08 -0.92 13.12
N LYS A 131 0.14 -1.44 12.91
CA LYS A 131 0.73 -2.50 13.71
C LYS A 131 1.40 -1.96 14.97
N SER A 132 1.84 -2.84 15.85
CA SER A 132 2.48 -2.49 17.14
C SER A 132 3.70 -1.56 16.97
N GLY A 133 4.47 -1.68 15.89
CA GLY A 133 5.62 -0.84 15.55
C GLY A 133 5.31 0.32 14.61
N TRP A 134 4.07 0.82 14.55
CA TRP A 134 3.65 1.81 13.57
C TRP A 134 4.47 3.11 13.58
N LEU A 135 4.94 3.55 14.76
CA LEU A 135 5.70 4.79 14.88
C LEU A 135 7.08 4.64 14.24
N GLU A 136 7.76 3.56 14.55
CA GLU A 136 9.08 3.23 13.99
C GLU A 136 8.97 2.97 12.49
N ASP A 137 7.92 2.27 12.04
CA ASP A 137 7.69 1.96 10.63
C ASP A 137 7.41 3.22 9.82
N SER A 138 6.54 4.12 10.34
CA SER A 138 6.25 5.39 9.70
C SER A 138 7.46 6.34 9.70
N THR A 139 8.25 6.35 10.77
CA THR A 139 9.51 7.12 10.84
C THR A 139 10.50 6.64 9.79
N ALA A 140 10.71 5.34 9.66
CA ALA A 140 11.58 4.76 8.63
C ALA A 140 11.11 5.08 7.21
N PHE A 141 9.78 5.10 7.00
CA PHE A 141 9.19 5.51 5.72
C PHE A 141 9.46 6.99 5.41
N ILE A 142 9.30 7.88 6.39
CA ILE A 142 9.59 9.31 6.25
C ILE A 142 11.08 9.56 5.99
N GLU A 143 11.97 8.85 6.66
CA GLU A 143 13.40 8.93 6.37
C GLU A 143 13.73 8.52 4.94
N THR A 144 13.01 7.52 4.41
CA THR A 144 13.13 7.12 3.00
C THR A 144 12.63 8.24 2.07
N CYS A 145 11.50 8.88 2.39
CA CYS A 145 11.01 10.05 1.66
C CYS A 145 12.06 11.16 1.62
N ARG A 146 12.65 11.52 2.77
CA ARG A 146 13.68 12.57 2.87
C ARG A 146 14.90 12.28 2.00
N ARG A 147 15.33 11.01 1.90
CA ARG A 147 16.45 10.62 1.02
C ARG A 147 16.14 10.76 -0.47
N MET A 148 14.86 10.78 -0.81
CA MET A 148 14.37 10.96 -2.18
C MET A 148 13.93 12.42 -2.44
N ASP A 149 14.23 13.34 -1.51
CA ASP A 149 13.79 14.74 -1.54
C ASP A 149 12.26 14.89 -1.66
N LEU A 150 11.54 14.02 -0.95
CA LEU A 150 10.07 14.01 -0.90
C LEU A 150 9.59 14.50 0.46
N SER A 151 8.71 15.52 0.46
CA SER A 151 8.06 16.00 1.67
C SER A 151 6.97 15.04 2.11
N ALA A 152 6.98 14.66 3.38
CA ALA A 152 5.98 13.78 4.00
C ALA A 152 5.61 14.27 5.41
N ALA A 153 4.36 14.06 5.81
CA ALA A 153 3.83 14.48 7.10
C ALA A 153 3.22 13.30 7.84
N LEU A 154 3.61 13.08 9.11
CA LEU A 154 3.09 12.01 9.96
C LEU A 154 1.89 12.50 10.77
N GLU A 155 0.76 11.83 10.63
CA GLU A 155 -0.43 12.00 11.47
C GLU A 155 -0.59 10.81 12.39
N ARG A 156 -0.79 11.04 13.69
CA ARG A 156 -1.33 9.99 14.57
C ARG A 156 -2.78 9.75 14.24
N SER A 157 -3.15 8.52 13.95
CA SER A 157 -4.50 8.17 13.52
C SER A 157 -5.56 8.50 14.58
N ARG A 158 -6.81 8.54 14.15
CA ARG A 158 -7.96 8.83 15.03
C ARG A 158 -8.07 7.87 16.22
N SER A 159 -7.62 6.64 16.09
CA SER A 159 -7.62 5.64 17.17
C SER A 159 -6.49 5.81 18.18
N GLY A 160 -5.44 6.54 17.81
CA GLY A 160 -4.19 6.65 18.56
C GLY A 160 -3.28 5.43 18.49
N ARG A 161 -3.70 4.36 17.80
CA ARG A 161 -2.98 3.07 17.70
C ARG A 161 -2.34 2.82 16.34
N GLY A 162 -2.13 3.87 15.57
CA GLY A 162 -1.53 3.85 14.25
C GLY A 162 -1.27 5.26 13.76
N GLY A 163 -0.75 5.40 12.56
CA GLY A 163 -0.48 6.68 11.92
C GLY A 163 -0.66 6.63 10.42
N HIS A 164 -0.89 7.79 9.83
CA HIS A 164 -0.88 7.97 8.40
C HIS A 164 0.30 8.84 8.00
N VAL A 165 1.05 8.43 6.99
CA VAL A 165 2.05 9.29 6.36
C VAL A 165 1.45 9.86 5.09
N TRP A 166 1.40 11.19 5.00
CA TRP A 166 0.77 11.96 3.92
C TRP A 166 1.85 12.56 3.01
N LEU A 167 1.71 12.36 1.70
CA LEU A 167 2.47 13.00 0.65
C LEU A 167 1.50 13.81 -0.22
N PHE A 168 1.68 15.13 -0.28
CA PHE A 168 0.79 16.03 -1.01
C PHE A 168 1.39 16.42 -2.36
N PHE A 169 0.56 16.48 -3.40
CA PHE A 169 0.98 16.85 -4.75
C PHE A 169 0.55 18.29 -5.07
N GLU A 170 1.37 18.97 -5.86
CA GLU A 170 1.11 20.35 -6.30
C GLU A 170 -0.13 20.41 -7.21
N GLU A 171 -0.27 19.40 -8.06
CA GLU A 171 -1.39 19.20 -8.98
C GLU A 171 -1.94 17.76 -8.88
N ALA A 172 -3.07 17.50 -9.54
CA ALA A 172 -3.62 16.15 -9.62
C ALA A 172 -2.69 15.24 -10.44
N VAL A 173 -2.35 14.08 -9.90
CA VAL A 173 -1.52 13.08 -10.56
C VAL A 173 -2.29 11.76 -10.73
N PRO A 174 -2.00 10.94 -11.76
CA PRO A 174 -2.63 9.64 -11.90
C PRO A 174 -2.44 8.78 -10.63
N ALA A 175 -3.52 8.16 -10.15
CA ALA A 175 -3.48 7.32 -8.96
C ALA A 175 -2.47 6.17 -9.10
N ALA A 176 -2.35 5.60 -10.29
CA ALA A 176 -1.35 4.59 -10.62
C ALA A 176 0.08 5.10 -10.36
N LEU A 177 0.37 6.34 -10.75
CA LEU A 177 1.70 6.96 -10.57
C LEU A 177 1.98 7.23 -9.08
N ALA A 178 1.01 7.79 -8.34
CA ALA A 178 1.12 8.00 -6.89
C ALA A 178 1.38 6.69 -6.14
N ARG A 179 0.68 5.62 -6.51
CA ARG A 179 0.87 4.30 -5.91
C ARG A 179 2.18 3.63 -6.28
N LYS A 180 2.68 3.79 -7.50
CA LYS A 180 4.03 3.35 -7.89
C LYS A 180 5.08 4.03 -7.00
N LEU A 181 4.95 5.33 -6.77
CA LEU A 181 5.81 6.07 -5.83
C LEU A 181 5.74 5.46 -4.43
N GLY A 182 4.54 5.32 -3.85
CA GLY A 182 4.36 4.74 -2.51
C GLY A 182 4.95 3.34 -2.39
N SER A 183 4.71 2.49 -3.40
CA SER A 183 5.26 1.13 -3.45
C SER A 183 6.79 1.13 -3.51
N TYR A 184 7.40 2.06 -4.26
CA TYR A 184 8.85 2.18 -4.30
C TYR A 184 9.43 2.64 -2.97
N ILE A 185 8.86 3.69 -2.36
CA ILE A 185 9.30 4.17 -1.03
C ILE A 185 9.20 3.03 0.00
N LEU A 186 8.09 2.28 0.00
CA LEU A 186 7.89 1.16 0.90
C LEU A 186 8.92 0.05 0.66
N THR A 187 9.20 -0.28 -0.61
CA THR A 187 10.23 -1.24 -0.99
C THR A 187 11.62 -0.86 -0.44
N GLU A 188 12.00 0.40 -0.59
CA GLU A 188 13.28 0.92 -0.09
C GLU A 188 13.31 0.99 1.46
N THR A 189 12.15 1.24 2.08
CA THR A 189 12.02 1.24 3.54
C THR A 189 12.20 -0.17 4.11
N MET A 190 11.60 -1.18 3.49
CA MET A 190 11.70 -2.58 3.91
C MET A 190 13.12 -3.13 3.86
N GLU A 191 14.03 -2.57 3.03
CA GLU A 191 15.46 -2.93 3.04
C GLU A 191 16.14 -2.63 4.37
N ARG A 192 15.61 -1.71 5.16
CA ARG A 192 16.14 -1.30 6.46
C ARG A 192 15.25 -1.72 7.63
N ARG A 193 13.96 -1.89 7.34
CA ARG A 193 12.93 -2.25 8.31
C ARG A 193 12.15 -3.48 7.81
N PRO A 194 12.72 -4.69 7.90
CA PRO A 194 12.12 -5.91 7.35
C PRO A 194 10.86 -6.37 8.09
N ASP A 195 10.56 -5.80 9.26
CA ASP A 195 9.35 -6.08 10.03
C ASP A 195 8.09 -5.48 9.38
N ILE A 196 8.25 -4.55 8.43
CA ILE A 196 7.16 -4.08 7.58
C ILE A 196 6.76 -5.22 6.62
N GLY A 197 5.55 -5.75 6.79
CA GLY A 197 5.06 -6.87 5.98
C GLY A 197 4.54 -6.44 4.60
N PHE A 198 4.36 -7.42 3.71
CA PHE A 198 3.83 -7.19 2.36
C PHE A 198 2.39 -6.65 2.33
N ASP A 199 1.60 -6.86 3.38
CA ASP A 199 0.27 -6.31 3.54
C ASP A 199 0.27 -4.76 3.56
N SER A 200 1.39 -4.12 3.85
CA SER A 200 1.55 -2.66 3.81
C SER A 200 1.39 -2.09 2.40
N TYR A 201 1.59 -2.89 1.33
CA TYR A 201 1.31 -2.45 -0.05
C TYR A 201 -0.18 -2.27 -0.35
N ASP A 202 -1.07 -2.78 0.49
CA ASP A 202 -2.52 -2.63 0.36
C ASP A 202 -3.08 -1.46 1.19
N ARG A 203 -2.22 -0.77 1.96
CA ARG A 203 -2.59 0.30 2.88
C ARG A 203 -2.36 1.71 2.33
N PHE A 204 -2.45 1.85 1.02
CA PHE A 204 -2.38 3.15 0.37
C PHE A 204 -3.77 3.77 0.19
N PHE A 205 -3.81 5.10 0.17
CA PHE A 205 -4.97 5.90 -0.18
C PHE A 205 -4.56 6.94 -1.25
N PRO A 206 -4.90 6.71 -2.55
CA PRO A 206 -5.70 5.60 -3.09
C PRO A 206 -4.98 4.26 -3.09
N ASN A 207 -5.75 3.15 -2.96
CA ASN A 207 -5.21 1.79 -3.01
C ASN A 207 -5.36 1.09 -4.37
N GLN A 208 -5.96 1.75 -5.35
CA GLN A 208 -6.25 1.23 -6.69
C GLN A 208 -5.75 2.19 -7.76
N ASP A 209 -5.51 1.69 -8.98
CA ASP A 209 -5.14 2.50 -10.14
C ASP A 209 -6.37 3.08 -10.82
N THR A 210 -7.49 2.36 -10.74
CA THR A 210 -8.74 2.68 -11.43
C THR A 210 -9.92 2.66 -10.47
N LEU A 211 -10.97 3.43 -10.75
CA LEU A 211 -12.21 3.38 -9.99
C LEU A 211 -13.04 2.14 -10.35
N PRO A 212 -13.55 1.40 -9.37
CA PRO A 212 -14.57 0.39 -9.61
C PRO A 212 -15.82 1.03 -10.20
N HIS A 213 -16.54 0.30 -11.05
CA HIS A 213 -17.79 0.78 -11.64
C HIS A 213 -18.78 1.23 -10.56
N GLY A 214 -19.21 2.49 -10.62
CA GLY A 214 -20.13 3.10 -9.66
C GLY A 214 -19.56 3.26 -8.24
N GLY A 215 -18.32 2.84 -8.00
CA GLY A 215 -17.66 2.88 -6.70
C GLY A 215 -16.99 4.22 -6.38
N PHE A 216 -16.46 4.31 -5.16
CA PHE A 216 -15.81 5.51 -4.63
C PHE A 216 -14.30 5.33 -4.47
N GLY A 217 -13.76 4.11 -4.66
CA GLY A 217 -12.46 3.75 -4.18
C GLY A 217 -12.44 3.56 -2.65
N ASN A 218 -11.25 3.49 -2.07
CA ASN A 218 -11.11 3.50 -0.62
C ASN A 218 -11.22 4.94 -0.06
N LEU A 219 -11.38 5.03 1.24
CA LEU A 219 -11.49 6.30 1.95
C LEU A 219 -10.48 6.36 3.11
N VAL A 220 -10.05 7.56 3.47
CA VAL A 220 -9.29 7.83 4.69
C VAL A 220 -10.04 8.86 5.54
N ALA A 221 -9.99 8.72 6.86
CA ALA A 221 -10.55 9.71 7.78
C ALA A 221 -9.77 11.01 7.67
N LEU A 222 -10.46 12.15 7.65
CA LEU A 222 -9.80 13.46 7.69
C LEU A 222 -9.14 13.69 9.07
N PRO A 223 -7.95 14.31 9.12
CA PRO A 223 -7.26 14.64 10.36
C PRO A 223 -7.88 15.85 11.09
N LEU A 224 -7.35 16.17 12.27
CA LEU A 224 -7.69 17.33 13.09
C LEU A 224 -9.13 17.41 13.60
N GLN A 225 -9.85 16.29 13.64
CA GLN A 225 -11.19 16.25 14.21
C GLN A 225 -11.16 16.62 15.73
N LYS A 226 -11.99 17.55 16.15
CA LYS A 226 -11.88 18.26 17.47
C LYS A 226 -11.79 17.31 18.67
N GLN A 227 -12.70 16.34 18.81
CA GLN A 227 -12.70 15.47 19.98
C GLN A 227 -11.41 14.66 20.06
N ARG A 228 -10.97 14.10 18.93
CA ARG A 228 -9.77 13.26 18.89
C ARG A 228 -8.49 14.07 19.03
N ARG A 229 -8.47 15.28 18.51
CA ARG A 229 -7.38 16.23 18.72
C ARG A 229 -7.20 16.58 20.20
N GLY A 230 -8.29 16.69 20.95
CA GLY A 230 -8.26 16.88 22.40
C GLY A 230 -7.62 15.70 23.15
N ASP A 231 -7.73 14.50 22.60
CA ASP A 231 -7.10 13.28 23.11
C ASP A 231 -5.65 13.11 22.63
N GLY A 232 -5.08 14.07 21.89
CA GLY A 232 -3.77 13.97 21.25
C GLY A 232 -3.72 13.04 20.02
N ASN A 233 -4.88 12.68 19.48
CA ASN A 233 -5.05 11.84 18.29
C ASN A 233 -5.56 12.66 17.11
N SER A 234 -5.47 12.12 15.88
CA SER A 234 -5.84 12.84 14.67
C SER A 234 -5.06 14.16 14.51
N VAL A 235 -3.78 14.13 14.87
CA VAL A 235 -2.84 15.27 14.89
C VAL A 235 -1.53 14.91 14.22
N PHE A 236 -0.88 15.92 13.65
CA PHE A 236 0.44 15.78 13.05
C PHE A 236 1.53 15.79 14.11
N LEU A 237 2.53 14.92 13.90
CA LEU A 237 3.61 14.67 14.83
C LEU A 237 4.93 15.20 14.29
N ASP A 238 5.79 15.60 15.19
CA ASP A 238 7.20 15.91 14.91
C ASP A 238 8.08 14.65 14.84
N ASP A 239 9.37 14.84 14.65
CA ASP A 239 10.36 13.75 14.55
C ASP A 239 10.55 12.97 15.87
N GLN A 240 10.08 13.49 17.00
CA GLN A 240 10.05 12.80 18.28
C GLN A 240 8.72 12.06 18.54
N GLY A 241 7.79 12.08 17.59
CA GLY A 241 6.46 11.49 17.72
C GLY A 241 5.53 12.29 18.64
N LEU A 242 5.85 13.56 18.92
CA LEU A 242 5.03 14.46 19.71
C LEU A 242 4.15 15.34 18.80
N PRO A 243 2.93 15.69 19.20
CA PRO A 243 2.09 16.59 18.43
C PRO A 243 2.74 17.97 18.24
N HIS A 244 2.77 18.49 17.01
CA HIS A 244 3.15 19.88 16.79
C HIS A 244 2.30 20.84 17.66
N SER A 245 2.93 21.80 18.30
CA SER A 245 2.25 22.78 19.17
C SER A 245 1.24 23.63 18.40
N ASP A 246 1.54 23.98 17.15
CA ASP A 246 0.62 24.63 16.22
C ASP A 246 0.47 23.78 14.94
N GLN A 247 -0.62 23.02 14.89
CA GLN A 247 -0.95 22.14 13.77
C GLN A 247 -1.16 22.92 12.45
N TRP A 248 -1.67 24.15 12.52
CA TRP A 248 -1.95 24.96 11.34
C TRP A 248 -0.67 25.58 10.78
N ALA A 249 0.20 26.06 11.66
CA ALA A 249 1.52 26.54 11.24
C ALA A 249 2.29 25.40 10.56
N PHE A 250 2.30 24.21 11.14
CA PHE A 250 2.92 23.04 10.52
C PHE A 250 2.32 22.72 9.13
N LEU A 251 0.99 22.63 9.01
CA LEU A 251 0.33 22.37 7.73
C LEU A 251 0.65 23.41 6.66
N SER A 252 0.84 24.67 7.06
CA SER A 252 1.21 25.77 6.14
C SER A 252 2.63 25.63 5.58
N THR A 253 3.52 24.88 6.26
CA THR A 253 4.92 24.68 5.83
C THR A 253 5.10 23.45 4.95
N ILE A 254 4.06 22.63 4.77
CA ILE A 254 4.17 21.41 3.98
C ILE A 254 4.45 21.74 2.51
N LEU A 255 5.57 21.25 2.03
CA LEU A 255 5.93 21.33 0.60
C LEU A 255 5.15 20.27 -0.18
N ARG A 256 4.61 20.69 -1.32
CA ARG A 256 3.92 19.80 -2.24
C ARG A 256 4.89 19.26 -3.27
N ILE A 257 4.75 17.98 -3.59
CA ILE A 257 5.61 17.29 -4.54
C ILE A 257 5.15 17.67 -5.95
N ARG A 258 6.09 18.15 -6.77
CA ARG A 258 5.86 18.46 -8.18
C ARG A 258 5.73 17.18 -8.99
N ARG A 259 4.82 17.14 -9.93
CA ARG A 259 4.60 16.00 -10.81
C ARG A 259 5.89 15.52 -11.51
N GLY A 260 6.68 16.43 -12.05
CA GLY A 260 7.95 16.09 -12.72
C GLY A 260 8.92 15.36 -11.80
N HIS A 261 9.08 15.80 -10.54
CA HIS A 261 9.94 15.12 -9.57
C HIS A 261 9.39 13.71 -9.23
N LEU A 262 8.07 13.57 -9.05
CA LEU A 262 7.43 12.27 -8.84
C LEU A 262 7.68 11.32 -10.01
N GLU A 263 7.51 11.80 -11.26
CA GLU A 263 7.76 11.00 -12.47
C GLU A 263 9.24 10.58 -12.59
N ASP A 264 10.19 11.43 -12.21
CA ASP A 264 11.61 11.09 -12.21
C ASP A 264 11.95 10.01 -11.21
N VAL A 265 11.42 10.11 -9.97
CA VAL A 265 11.61 9.09 -8.93
C VAL A 265 11.02 7.73 -9.36
N VAL A 266 9.81 7.73 -9.91
CA VAL A 266 9.15 6.49 -10.38
C VAL A 266 9.90 5.90 -11.58
N ARG A 267 10.35 6.72 -12.53
CA ARG A 267 11.15 6.26 -13.69
C ARG A 267 12.46 5.60 -13.25
N GLU A 268 13.09 6.13 -12.23
CA GLU A 268 14.30 5.54 -11.67
C GLU A 268 13.97 4.22 -10.95
N ALA A 269 12.85 4.14 -10.23
CA ALA A 269 12.38 2.92 -9.60
C ALA A 269 12.07 1.83 -10.64
N ASP A 270 11.40 2.18 -11.74
CA ASP A 270 11.10 1.25 -12.84
C ASP A 270 12.38 0.73 -13.49
N ARG A 271 13.37 1.61 -13.75
CA ARG A 271 14.69 1.20 -14.26
C ARG A 271 15.40 0.21 -13.34
N ARG A 272 15.30 0.41 -12.02
CA ARG A 272 15.87 -0.48 -11.00
C ARG A 272 15.05 -1.75 -10.78
N GLY A 273 13.83 -1.81 -11.30
CA GLY A 273 12.90 -2.92 -11.07
C GLY A 273 12.38 -3.02 -9.65
N ARG A 274 12.26 -1.89 -8.94
CA ARG A 274 11.97 -1.85 -7.50
C ARG A 274 10.58 -1.35 -7.12
N VAL A 275 9.69 -1.14 -8.07
CA VAL A 275 8.37 -0.57 -7.77
C VAL A 275 7.56 -1.41 -6.79
N LEU A 276 7.59 -2.73 -6.91
CA LEU A 276 6.81 -3.63 -6.04
C LEU A 276 7.64 -4.59 -5.19
N GLY A 277 8.95 -4.53 -5.31
CA GLY A 277 9.83 -5.34 -4.47
C GLY A 277 9.70 -6.86 -4.58
N VAL A 278 8.84 -7.37 -5.44
CA VAL A 278 8.72 -8.79 -5.79
C VAL A 278 9.13 -9.00 -7.23
N ASN A 279 9.66 -10.18 -7.55
CA ASN A 279 9.98 -10.52 -8.92
C ASN A 279 8.71 -10.46 -9.77
N LEU A 280 8.59 -9.39 -10.54
CA LEU A 280 7.59 -9.29 -11.57
C LEU A 280 8.02 -10.23 -12.71
N PRO A 281 7.18 -11.16 -13.14
CA PRO A 281 7.13 -11.40 -14.56
C PRO A 281 6.81 -10.03 -15.14
N LEU A 282 7.67 -9.48 -16.00
CA LEU A 282 7.42 -8.25 -16.71
C LEU A 282 5.97 -8.32 -17.18
N ALA A 283 5.12 -7.43 -16.66
CA ALA A 283 3.80 -7.30 -17.22
C ALA A 283 4.03 -6.95 -18.69
N GLU A 284 3.67 -7.86 -19.54
CA GLU A 284 3.68 -7.71 -20.99
C GLU A 284 2.78 -6.55 -21.41
N ASP A 285 2.07 -5.94 -20.45
CA ASP A 285 1.00 -4.98 -20.68
C ASP A 285 1.46 -3.54 -20.92
N ASP A 286 2.72 -3.17 -20.56
CA ASP A 286 3.20 -1.78 -20.70
C ASP A 286 4.33 -1.62 -21.75
N ASP A 287 4.80 -2.69 -22.37
CA ASP A 287 5.80 -2.60 -23.44
C ASP A 287 5.08 -2.70 -24.80
N PRO A 288 5.05 -1.62 -25.59
CA PRO A 288 4.43 -1.64 -26.93
C PRO A 288 5.08 -2.64 -27.89
N ALA A 289 6.23 -3.21 -27.53
CA ALA A 289 6.95 -4.19 -28.32
C ALA A 289 7.63 -5.29 -27.47
N PRO A 290 6.86 -6.09 -26.71
CA PRO A 290 7.40 -7.05 -25.75
C PRO A 290 8.33 -8.11 -26.38
N TRP A 291 8.19 -8.35 -27.67
CA TRP A 291 9.05 -9.27 -28.45
C TRP A 291 10.47 -8.73 -28.69
N THR A 292 10.75 -7.46 -28.46
CA THR A 292 12.10 -6.89 -28.56
C THR A 292 12.93 -7.12 -27.29
N ALA A 293 12.28 -7.54 -26.20
CA ALA A 293 12.95 -7.83 -24.95
C ALA A 293 13.72 -9.15 -25.05
N PRO A 294 15.00 -9.20 -24.64
CA PRO A 294 15.75 -10.44 -24.62
C PRO A 294 15.10 -11.45 -23.66
N PRO A 295 15.10 -12.78 -24.00
CA PRO A 295 14.43 -13.82 -23.20
C PRO A 295 14.91 -13.93 -21.75
N SER A 296 16.04 -13.34 -21.40
CA SER A 296 16.67 -13.38 -20.09
C SER A 296 16.95 -11.99 -19.54
N ARG A 297 15.93 -11.17 -19.32
CA ARG A 297 16.09 -10.01 -18.45
C ARG A 297 16.17 -10.44 -16.98
N ARG A 298 17.25 -11.09 -16.58
CA ARG A 298 17.65 -11.05 -15.17
C ARG A 298 18.03 -9.61 -14.87
N ARG A 299 17.15 -8.88 -14.20
CA ARG A 299 17.47 -7.54 -13.66
C ARG A 299 18.62 -7.73 -12.69
N LYS A 300 19.72 -6.99 -12.89
CA LYS A 300 20.78 -6.90 -11.89
C LYS A 300 20.16 -6.32 -10.62
N GLU A 301 19.96 -7.15 -9.62
CA GLU A 301 19.53 -6.67 -8.32
C GLU A 301 20.64 -5.84 -7.70
N LEU A 302 20.25 -4.76 -7.01
CA LEU A 302 21.22 -3.90 -6.32
C LEU A 302 21.91 -4.68 -5.21
N PRO A 303 23.17 -4.32 -4.85
CA PRO A 303 23.84 -4.90 -3.70
C PRO A 303 22.99 -4.77 -2.45
N VAL A 304 22.95 -5.80 -1.63
CA VAL A 304 22.34 -5.75 -0.30
C VAL A 304 23.24 -4.90 0.61
N ALA A 305 22.64 -3.92 1.30
CA ALA A 305 23.35 -3.09 2.25
C ALA A 305 23.58 -3.84 3.58
N GLY A 306 24.74 -3.61 4.21
CA GLY A 306 25.12 -4.18 5.49
C GLY A 306 26.15 -5.31 5.39
N ASP A 307 26.62 -5.76 6.52
CA ASP A 307 27.55 -6.87 6.61
C ASP A 307 26.84 -8.18 6.29
N LEU A 308 27.30 -8.86 5.26
CA LEU A 308 26.76 -10.14 4.84
C LEU A 308 27.55 -11.29 5.46
N PRO A 309 26.89 -12.38 5.92
CA PRO A 309 27.57 -13.55 6.44
C PRO A 309 28.35 -14.27 5.33
N GLN A 310 29.46 -14.91 5.68
CA GLN A 310 30.22 -15.73 4.72
C GLN A 310 29.49 -17.02 4.38
N SER A 311 28.70 -17.54 5.29
CA SER A 311 27.88 -18.73 5.08
C SER A 311 26.56 -18.61 5.84
N LEU A 312 25.53 -19.31 5.35
CA LEU A 312 24.19 -19.32 5.94
C LEU A 312 23.69 -20.77 6.01
N ASP A 313 23.23 -21.15 7.19
CA ASP A 313 22.63 -22.46 7.42
C ASP A 313 21.18 -22.49 6.94
N LEU A 314 20.85 -23.45 6.11
CA LEU A 314 19.52 -23.74 5.62
C LEU A 314 19.05 -25.08 6.17
N VAL A 315 18.09 -25.07 7.09
CA VAL A 315 17.51 -26.31 7.64
C VAL A 315 16.31 -26.70 6.81
N LEU A 316 16.40 -27.84 6.13
CA LEU A 316 15.28 -28.39 5.37
C LEU A 316 14.42 -29.26 6.26
N GLY A 317 13.16 -28.86 6.46
CA GLY A 317 12.11 -29.60 7.13
C GLY A 317 10.86 -29.65 6.24
N ASN A 318 9.69 -29.33 6.81
CA ASN A 318 8.48 -29.01 6.03
C ASN A 318 8.61 -27.70 5.26
N GLU A 319 9.51 -26.82 5.68
CA GLU A 319 9.94 -25.58 5.04
C GLU A 319 11.46 -25.50 4.98
N ILE A 320 12.00 -24.41 4.44
CA ILE A 320 13.40 -24.03 4.53
C ILE A 320 13.50 -23.02 5.68
N TYR A 321 14.09 -23.45 6.80
CA TYR A 321 14.26 -22.59 7.96
C TYR A 321 15.62 -21.90 7.94
N ILE A 322 15.62 -20.58 8.18
CA ILE A 322 16.82 -19.74 8.19
C ILE A 322 16.82 -18.91 9.48
N GLY A 323 17.90 -18.94 10.23
CA GLY A 323 18.04 -18.19 11.49
C GLY A 323 18.02 -16.68 11.26
N LYS A 324 17.20 -15.94 12.03
CA LYS A 324 17.08 -14.48 11.91
C LYS A 324 18.32 -13.74 12.42
N ALA A 325 19.03 -14.30 13.37
CA ALA A 325 20.21 -13.67 13.99
C ALA A 325 21.32 -13.37 12.98
N ASP A 326 21.45 -14.20 11.95
CA ASP A 326 22.49 -14.12 10.93
C ASP A 326 22.06 -13.31 9.70
N LEU A 327 20.84 -12.77 9.71
CA LEU A 327 20.26 -12.07 8.57
C LEU A 327 20.32 -10.55 8.76
N ALA A 328 21.19 -9.88 8.03
CA ALA A 328 21.08 -8.44 7.83
C ALA A 328 19.68 -8.09 7.27
N PRO A 329 19.07 -6.94 7.64
CA PRO A 329 17.72 -6.56 7.21
C PRO A 329 17.46 -6.67 5.70
N GLY A 330 18.38 -6.19 4.88
CA GLY A 330 18.26 -6.27 3.42
C GLY A 330 18.30 -7.71 2.89
N LEU A 331 19.14 -8.59 3.49
CA LEU A 331 19.20 -10.01 3.13
C LEU A 331 17.91 -10.73 3.52
N ARG A 332 17.40 -10.51 4.74
CA ARG A 332 16.12 -11.06 5.21
C ARG A 332 14.99 -10.68 4.25
N ASN A 333 14.87 -9.40 3.92
CA ASN A 333 13.85 -8.91 3.02
C ASN A 333 13.97 -9.54 1.61
N ARG A 334 15.19 -9.69 1.09
CA ARG A 334 15.43 -10.36 -0.19
C ARG A 334 15.00 -11.82 -0.19
N LEU A 335 15.29 -12.55 0.88
CA LEU A 335 14.86 -13.94 1.04
C LEU A 335 13.34 -14.08 1.15
N LEU A 336 12.68 -13.20 1.92
CA LEU A 336 11.21 -13.18 2.01
C LEU A 336 10.55 -12.94 0.65
N ARG A 337 11.15 -12.10 -0.21
CA ARG A 337 10.65 -11.82 -1.56
C ARG A 337 10.76 -13.00 -2.51
N VAL A 338 11.66 -13.94 -2.28
CA VAL A 338 11.72 -15.20 -3.05
C VAL A 338 10.42 -15.97 -2.92
N ALA A 339 9.78 -15.90 -1.75
CA ALA A 339 8.51 -16.56 -1.46
C ALA A 339 7.29 -15.62 -1.61
N ALA A 340 7.38 -14.60 -2.44
CA ALA A 340 6.29 -13.64 -2.64
C ALA A 340 6.06 -13.39 -4.14
N PHE A 341 4.79 -13.16 -4.51
CA PHE A 341 4.40 -12.86 -5.89
C PHE A 341 3.16 -11.97 -5.96
N GLN A 342 2.97 -11.34 -7.11
CA GLN A 342 1.77 -10.54 -7.37
C GLN A 342 0.53 -11.42 -7.43
N ASN A 343 -0.56 -10.98 -6.78
CA ASN A 343 -1.84 -11.68 -6.80
C ASN A 343 -2.57 -11.48 -8.13
N PRO A 344 -2.69 -12.51 -8.98
CA PRO A 344 -3.36 -12.37 -10.27
C PRO A 344 -4.83 -11.97 -10.14
N GLU A 345 -5.50 -12.38 -9.05
CA GLU A 345 -6.91 -12.02 -8.82
C GLU A 345 -7.10 -10.54 -8.52
N PHE A 346 -6.15 -9.92 -7.81
CA PHE A 346 -6.17 -8.49 -7.57
C PHE A 346 -6.09 -7.73 -8.90
N TYR A 347 -5.08 -8.01 -9.71
CA TYR A 347 -4.86 -7.30 -10.98
C TYR A 347 -5.97 -7.57 -11.99
N LYS A 348 -6.49 -8.81 -12.05
CA LYS A 348 -7.66 -9.13 -12.87
C LYS A 348 -8.90 -8.34 -12.44
N ALA A 349 -9.19 -8.27 -11.15
CA ALA A 349 -10.31 -7.50 -10.63
C ALA A 349 -10.15 -6.01 -10.94
N GLN A 350 -8.93 -5.45 -10.77
CA GLN A 350 -8.62 -4.06 -11.10
C GLN A 350 -8.83 -3.78 -12.60
N ALA A 351 -8.31 -4.61 -13.49
CA ALA A 351 -8.46 -4.48 -14.93
C ALA A 351 -9.94 -4.52 -15.37
N MET A 352 -10.75 -5.34 -14.70
CA MET A 352 -12.19 -5.44 -14.93
C MET A 352 -12.99 -4.33 -14.21
N ARG A 353 -12.35 -3.38 -13.55
CA ARG A 353 -12.99 -2.33 -12.71
C ARG A 353 -13.95 -2.91 -11.66
N LEU A 354 -13.58 -4.06 -11.08
CA LEU A 354 -14.27 -4.67 -9.96
C LEU A 354 -13.61 -4.27 -8.63
N SER A 355 -14.31 -4.51 -7.52
CA SER A 355 -13.76 -4.28 -6.19
C SER A 355 -12.58 -5.22 -5.91
N THR A 356 -11.49 -4.66 -5.37
CA THR A 356 -10.32 -5.40 -4.90
C THR A 356 -10.30 -5.56 -3.37
N TYR A 357 -11.39 -5.30 -2.69
CA TYR A 357 -11.51 -5.14 -1.23
C TYR A 357 -11.04 -6.38 -0.55
N ASP A 358 -11.03 -7.49 -0.76
CA ASP A 358 -10.56 -8.69 -0.03
C ASP A 358 -9.38 -9.40 -0.71
N LYS A 359 -8.74 -8.72 -1.64
CA LYS A 359 -7.66 -9.27 -2.45
C LYS A 359 -6.37 -8.52 -2.14
N PRO A 360 -5.42 -9.15 -1.45
CA PRO A 360 -4.11 -8.55 -1.26
C PRO A 360 -3.40 -8.41 -2.62
N ARG A 361 -2.62 -7.35 -2.76
CA ARG A 361 -1.83 -7.09 -3.98
C ARG A 361 -0.69 -8.07 -4.16
N ILE A 362 -0.06 -8.43 -3.05
CA ILE A 362 1.07 -9.36 -2.99
C ILE A 362 0.67 -10.53 -2.10
N ILE A 363 0.94 -11.74 -2.57
CA ILE A 363 0.82 -12.95 -1.77
C ILE A 363 2.22 -13.30 -1.28
N GLY A 364 2.44 -13.25 0.03
CA GLY A 364 3.62 -13.76 0.70
C GLY A 364 3.37 -15.18 1.21
N CYS A 365 4.28 -16.09 0.89
CA CYS A 365 4.22 -17.49 1.29
C CYS A 365 5.30 -17.85 2.33
N ALA A 366 6.07 -16.86 2.79
CA ALA A 366 7.01 -17.04 3.88
C ALA A 366 6.31 -16.97 5.22
N GLU A 367 6.76 -17.78 6.19
CA GLU A 367 6.31 -17.72 7.58
C GLU A 367 7.38 -17.13 8.47
N GLU A 368 6.96 -16.39 9.48
CA GLU A 368 7.85 -15.78 10.45
C GLU A 368 7.69 -16.41 11.82
N TYR A 369 8.75 -17.06 12.29
CA TYR A 369 8.89 -17.62 13.64
C TYR A 369 9.68 -16.66 14.54
N SER A 370 9.72 -16.91 15.85
CA SER A 370 10.45 -16.06 16.80
C SER A 370 11.93 -15.89 16.42
N HIS A 371 12.60 -16.97 15.99
CA HIS A 371 14.04 -17.00 15.72
C HIS A 371 14.40 -17.36 14.28
N HIS A 372 13.44 -17.72 13.44
CA HIS A 372 13.65 -18.17 12.07
C HIS A 372 12.65 -17.52 11.11
N ILE A 373 12.99 -17.50 9.85
CA ILE A 373 12.04 -17.38 8.75
C ILE A 373 11.88 -18.76 8.12
N GLY A 374 10.66 -19.11 7.73
CA GLY A 374 10.31 -20.32 6.99
C GLY A 374 9.95 -19.97 5.55
N LEU A 375 10.56 -20.64 4.58
CA LEU A 375 10.27 -20.47 3.17
C LEU A 375 9.77 -21.79 2.59
N PRO A 376 8.81 -21.77 1.66
CA PRO A 376 8.36 -23.00 0.99
C PRO A 376 9.52 -23.77 0.37
N ARG A 377 9.53 -25.09 0.51
CA ARG A 377 10.62 -25.94 -0.02
C ARG A 377 10.88 -25.76 -1.52
N GLY A 378 9.85 -25.42 -2.28
CA GLY A 378 9.99 -25.12 -3.71
C GLY A 378 10.89 -23.92 -4.03
N CYS A 379 11.15 -23.05 -3.05
CA CYS A 379 12.04 -21.89 -3.21
C CYS A 379 13.53 -22.22 -3.05
N LEU A 380 13.93 -23.46 -2.76
CA LEU A 380 15.32 -23.81 -2.42
C LEU A 380 16.31 -23.40 -3.52
N ALA A 381 15.99 -23.65 -4.78
CA ALA A 381 16.84 -23.29 -5.90
C ALA A 381 17.05 -21.77 -6.00
N ASP A 382 15.98 -21.00 -5.84
CA ASP A 382 16.01 -19.54 -5.90
C ASP A 382 16.75 -18.95 -4.70
N VAL A 383 16.53 -19.49 -3.49
CA VAL A 383 17.30 -19.11 -2.27
C VAL A 383 18.79 -19.34 -2.49
N ARG A 384 19.19 -20.50 -2.98
CA ARG A 384 20.61 -20.79 -3.28
C ARG A 384 21.17 -19.86 -4.35
N GLN A 385 20.39 -19.52 -5.36
CA GLN A 385 20.82 -18.57 -6.38
C GLN A 385 21.06 -17.18 -5.77
N VAL A 386 20.14 -16.68 -4.95
CA VAL A 386 20.30 -15.40 -4.24
C VAL A 386 21.57 -15.38 -3.38
N LEU A 387 21.81 -16.45 -2.62
CA LEU A 387 23.00 -16.56 -1.78
C LEU A 387 24.28 -16.61 -2.63
N THR A 388 24.27 -17.35 -3.74
CA THR A 388 25.40 -17.43 -4.68
C THR A 388 25.70 -16.06 -5.31
N ASP A 389 24.68 -15.33 -5.73
CA ASP A 389 24.82 -13.99 -6.33
C ASP A 389 25.40 -12.97 -5.33
N LEU A 390 25.21 -13.21 -4.03
CA LEU A 390 25.76 -12.41 -2.92
C LEU A 390 27.10 -12.95 -2.37
N ASN A 391 27.66 -14.00 -2.98
CA ASN A 391 28.87 -14.70 -2.52
C ASN A 391 28.72 -15.28 -1.10
N ILE A 392 27.51 -15.71 -0.70
CA ILE A 392 27.24 -16.37 0.57
C ILE A 392 27.18 -17.88 0.35
N ARG A 393 27.97 -18.65 1.09
CA ARG A 393 27.95 -20.12 1.01
C ARG A 393 26.70 -20.65 1.73
N SER A 394 25.81 -21.37 1.03
CA SER A 394 24.71 -22.10 1.64
C SER A 394 25.19 -23.43 2.24
N VAL A 395 24.90 -23.65 3.53
CA VAL A 395 25.12 -24.93 4.22
C VAL A 395 23.74 -25.56 4.46
N ILE A 396 23.52 -26.71 3.83
CA ILE A 396 22.21 -27.38 3.93
C ILE A 396 22.27 -28.46 4.99
N ARG A 397 21.37 -28.40 5.96
CA ARG A 397 21.11 -29.46 6.93
C ARG A 397 19.73 -30.05 6.66
N ASP A 398 19.71 -31.31 6.24
CA ASP A 398 18.47 -32.02 5.92
C ASP A 398 17.90 -32.68 7.20
N GLU A 399 16.83 -32.11 7.72
CA GLU A 399 16.09 -32.58 8.90
C GLU A 399 14.67 -33.04 8.50
N ARG A 400 14.50 -33.42 7.23
CA ARG A 400 13.20 -33.91 6.77
C ARG A 400 12.88 -35.25 7.40
N ASP A 401 11.65 -35.41 7.87
CA ASP A 401 11.15 -36.70 8.35
C ASP A 401 10.96 -37.63 7.16
N ASN A 402 11.62 -38.77 7.18
CA ASN A 402 11.50 -39.80 6.13
C ASN A 402 10.21 -40.62 6.28
N GLY A 403 9.43 -40.40 7.34
CA GLY A 403 8.20 -41.14 7.59
C GLY A 403 8.43 -42.63 7.91
N ARG A 404 7.36 -43.38 7.89
CA ARG A 404 7.43 -44.85 7.98
C ARG A 404 7.37 -45.43 6.60
N PRO A 405 8.18 -46.46 6.29
CA PRO A 405 8.09 -47.18 5.00
C PRO A 405 6.66 -47.71 4.80
N LEU A 406 6.07 -47.36 3.68
CA LEU A 406 4.79 -47.89 3.22
C LEU A 406 5.13 -48.89 2.07
N HIS A 407 4.32 -49.93 2.01
CA HIS A 407 4.42 -50.92 0.89
C HIS A 407 3.06 -51.05 0.19
N PRO A 408 2.53 -49.94 -0.34
CA PRO A 408 1.28 -50.00 -1.07
C PRO A 408 1.51 -50.66 -2.44
N THR A 409 0.44 -51.26 -2.97
CA THR A 409 0.45 -51.81 -4.31
C THR A 409 -0.57 -51.10 -5.18
N PHE A 410 -0.15 -50.60 -6.30
CA PHE A 410 -1.04 -49.99 -7.27
C PHE A 410 -1.69 -51.04 -8.16
N HIS A 411 -3.03 -51.19 -8.01
CA HIS A 411 -3.80 -52.11 -8.85
C HIS A 411 -4.45 -51.37 -10.02
N GLY A 412 -3.67 -51.13 -11.09
CA GLY A 412 -4.16 -50.42 -12.26
C GLY A 412 -3.05 -50.25 -13.31
N GLN A 413 -3.42 -49.63 -14.42
CA GLN A 413 -2.46 -49.25 -15.47
C GLN A 413 -2.61 -47.77 -15.74
N LEU A 414 -1.48 -47.06 -15.79
CA LEU A 414 -1.43 -45.70 -16.29
C LEU A 414 -1.60 -45.68 -17.81
N ARG A 415 -2.36 -44.76 -18.31
CA ARG A 415 -2.36 -44.43 -19.73
C ARG A 415 -0.98 -43.91 -20.15
N PRO A 416 -0.61 -44.00 -21.44
CA PRO A 416 0.72 -43.59 -21.90
C PRO A 416 1.10 -42.16 -21.47
N GLU A 417 0.19 -41.21 -21.61
CA GLU A 417 0.38 -39.82 -21.20
C GLU A 417 0.53 -39.64 -19.69
N GLN A 418 -0.18 -40.43 -18.89
CA GLN A 418 -0.05 -40.45 -17.43
C GLN A 418 1.30 -41.03 -17.00
N LYS A 419 1.75 -42.10 -17.65
CA LYS A 419 3.05 -42.72 -17.39
C LYS A 419 4.19 -41.75 -17.71
N LEU A 420 4.11 -41.08 -18.87
CA LEU A 420 5.09 -40.04 -19.25
C LEU A 420 5.16 -38.90 -18.20
N ALA A 421 4.00 -38.44 -17.71
CA ALA A 421 3.94 -37.43 -16.68
C ALA A 421 4.54 -37.92 -15.36
N ALA A 422 4.23 -39.12 -14.92
CA ALA A 422 4.76 -39.72 -13.71
C ALA A 422 6.30 -39.88 -13.78
N ASP A 423 6.82 -40.39 -14.90
CA ASP A 423 8.26 -40.56 -15.12
C ASP A 423 9.00 -39.23 -15.17
N ALA A 424 8.34 -38.17 -15.65
CA ALA A 424 8.89 -36.82 -15.60
C ALA A 424 8.95 -36.28 -14.17
N MET A 425 7.90 -36.49 -13.37
CA MET A 425 7.85 -36.04 -11.97
C MET A 425 8.89 -36.75 -11.09
N LEU A 426 9.13 -38.03 -11.29
CA LEU A 426 10.12 -38.79 -10.52
C LEU A 426 11.59 -38.34 -10.73
N LYS A 427 11.86 -37.50 -11.72
CA LYS A 427 13.20 -36.94 -11.96
C LYS A 427 13.51 -35.73 -11.07
N HIS A 428 12.54 -35.23 -10.34
CA HIS A 428 12.63 -34.01 -9.54
C HIS A 428 12.08 -34.24 -8.14
N GLU A 429 12.70 -33.63 -7.12
CA GLU A 429 12.18 -33.66 -5.73
C GLU A 429 10.92 -32.82 -5.57
N THR A 430 10.80 -31.76 -6.35
CA THR A 430 9.64 -30.86 -6.32
C THR A 430 9.20 -30.53 -7.74
N GLY A 431 7.90 -30.37 -7.95
CA GLY A 431 7.37 -30.03 -9.26
C GLY A 431 5.85 -29.86 -9.24
N VAL A 432 5.31 -29.36 -10.34
CA VAL A 432 3.87 -29.18 -10.55
C VAL A 432 3.43 -29.93 -11.79
N LEU A 433 2.48 -30.86 -11.60
CA LEU A 433 1.81 -31.51 -12.72
C LEU A 433 0.65 -30.62 -13.20
N SER A 434 0.87 -29.84 -14.26
CA SER A 434 -0.20 -29.11 -14.94
C SER A 434 -0.89 -30.01 -15.94
N ALA A 435 -2.13 -30.36 -15.67
CA ALA A 435 -2.91 -31.26 -16.55
C ALA A 435 -4.37 -30.84 -16.57
N THR A 436 -5.05 -31.09 -17.69
CA THR A 436 -6.47 -30.77 -17.88
C THR A 436 -7.39 -31.49 -16.89
N THR A 437 -8.62 -31.00 -16.79
CA THR A 437 -9.69 -31.73 -16.08
C THR A 437 -9.86 -33.12 -16.73
N ALA A 438 -10.15 -34.14 -15.93
CA ALA A 438 -10.29 -35.53 -16.36
C ALA A 438 -9.00 -36.22 -16.82
N PHE A 439 -7.81 -35.60 -16.72
CA PHE A 439 -6.52 -36.26 -17.00
C PHE A 439 -6.28 -37.48 -16.09
N GLY A 440 -6.86 -37.49 -14.89
CA GLY A 440 -6.66 -38.55 -13.88
C GLY A 440 -5.46 -38.24 -12.97
N LYS A 441 -5.26 -36.97 -12.57
CA LYS A 441 -4.18 -36.53 -11.65
C LYS A 441 -4.10 -37.38 -10.39
N THR A 442 -5.27 -37.74 -9.80
CA THR A 442 -5.35 -38.62 -8.62
C THR A 442 -4.80 -40.01 -8.88
N VAL A 443 -5.02 -40.57 -10.09
CA VAL A 443 -4.50 -41.86 -10.46
C VAL A 443 -2.98 -41.83 -10.58
N VAL A 444 -2.43 -40.76 -11.17
CA VAL A 444 -0.98 -40.55 -11.24
C VAL A 444 -0.38 -40.41 -9.84
N ALA A 445 -1.02 -39.64 -8.96
CA ALA A 445 -0.58 -39.47 -7.56
C ALA A 445 -0.59 -40.82 -6.81
N ALA A 446 -1.66 -41.61 -6.93
CA ALA A 446 -1.74 -42.95 -6.32
C ALA A 446 -0.63 -43.90 -6.83
N TRP A 447 -0.33 -43.85 -8.11
CA TRP A 447 0.76 -44.62 -8.71
C TRP A 447 2.15 -44.19 -8.22
N LEU A 448 2.37 -42.87 -8.04
CA LEU A 448 3.62 -42.33 -7.49
C LEU A 448 3.85 -42.70 -6.04
N ILE A 449 2.78 -42.90 -5.26
CA ILE A 449 2.84 -43.30 -3.83
C ILE A 449 3.16 -44.81 -3.70
N ALA A 450 2.73 -45.61 -4.65
CA ALA A 450 2.94 -47.08 -4.68
C ALA A 450 4.28 -47.45 -5.30
#